data_8b1f1159d2a362cc406b68cd023e3528
#
_entry.id   8b1f1159d2a362cc406b68cd023e3528
#
_cell.length_a   1.000
_cell.length_b   1.000
_cell.length_c   1.000
_cell.angle_alpha   90.00
_cell.angle_beta   90.00
_cell.angle_gamma   90.00
#
_symmetry.space_group_name_H-M   'P 1'
#
loop_
_entity.id
_entity.type
_entity.pdbx_description
1 polymer ?
#
loop_
_entity_poly.entity_id
_entity_poly.type
_entity_poly.pdbx_seq_one_letter_code
_entity_poly.pdbx_strand_id
1 'polypeptide(L)'
;MKKILILTIIGTLIGVAAFSGCLQTGTGLLVLKISDKTGDLNITKAIVNISQVEVHRSAAVNNTTAEWEMVVNESQTFDLITLQNNITELLGSVNLTEGLYTQIRLYIKEAVITIDGVEYDCKIPSNTIKLITQFQITPDNTTTLTLDFDIWESVHETSKGNYTFQPIIKIIQE
;
A
#
# COMPACT_ATOMS: atom_id res chain seq x y z
N MET A 1 7.47 -25.56 -85.96
CA MET A 1 7.90 -26.14 -84.68
C MET A 1 8.23 -25.04 -83.72
N LYS A 2 7.25 -24.56 -82.93
CA LYS A 2 7.45 -23.45 -82.01
C LYS A 2 7.58 -23.98 -80.60
N LYS A 3 8.75 -23.78 -79.97
CA LYS A 3 9.00 -24.14 -78.59
C LYS A 3 8.38 -23.09 -77.67
N ILE A 4 7.38 -23.50 -76.89
CA ILE A 4 6.76 -22.66 -75.84
C ILE A 4 7.61 -22.78 -74.62
N LEU A 5 8.21 -21.65 -74.19
CA LEU A 5 8.96 -21.50 -72.95
C LEU A 5 7.97 -21.14 -71.86
N ILE A 6 7.71 -22.08 -70.90
CA ILE A 6 6.89 -21.82 -69.77
C ILE A 6 7.80 -21.27 -68.67
N LEU A 7 7.62 -19.96 -68.38
CA LEU A 7 8.32 -19.32 -67.29
C LEU A 7 7.47 -19.45 -66.03
N THR A 8 7.92 -20.33 -65.13
CA THR A 8 7.32 -20.48 -63.80
C THR A 8 7.83 -19.40 -62.84
N ILE A 9 6.96 -18.44 -62.56
CA ILE A 9 7.23 -17.41 -61.54
C ILE A 9 6.89 -18.03 -60.16
N ILE A 10 7.90 -18.41 -59.40
CA ILE A 10 7.76 -18.79 -58.00
C ILE A 10 7.64 -17.47 -57.20
N GLY A 11 6.43 -17.12 -56.83
CA GLY A 11 6.16 -16.06 -55.88
C GLY A 11 6.50 -16.48 -54.46
N THR A 12 7.61 -16.05 -53.92
CA THR A 12 7.91 -16.17 -52.49
C THR A 12 7.04 -15.21 -51.71
N LEU A 13 5.98 -15.78 -51.07
CA LEU A 13 5.14 -15.04 -50.11
C LEU A 13 5.92 -14.92 -48.81
N ILE A 14 6.61 -13.82 -48.57
CA ILE A 14 7.24 -13.49 -47.29
C ILE A 14 6.11 -13.11 -46.34
N GLY A 15 5.68 -14.06 -45.50
CA GLY A 15 4.78 -13.81 -44.41
C GLY A 15 5.48 -12.94 -43.35
N VAL A 16 5.16 -11.66 -43.30
CA VAL A 16 5.49 -10.79 -42.19
C VAL A 16 4.65 -11.23 -40.99
N ALA A 17 5.20 -12.07 -40.14
CA ALA A 17 4.62 -12.32 -38.81
C ALA A 17 4.75 -11.00 -38.03
N ALA A 18 3.67 -10.22 -37.98
CA ALA A 18 3.56 -9.12 -37.06
C ALA A 18 3.53 -9.71 -35.65
N PHE A 19 4.68 -9.70 -34.97
CA PHE A 19 4.74 -9.89 -33.53
C PHE A 19 4.04 -8.68 -32.90
N SER A 20 2.72 -8.81 -32.70
CA SER A 20 2.00 -7.94 -31.78
C SER A 20 2.52 -8.28 -30.40
N GLY A 21 3.61 -7.64 -29.99
CA GLY A 21 4.10 -7.68 -28.62
C GLY A 21 3.01 -7.10 -27.74
N CYS A 22 2.20 -7.97 -27.14
CA CYS A 22 1.33 -7.60 -26.04
C CYS A 22 2.28 -7.12 -24.95
N LEU A 23 2.30 -5.82 -24.66
CA LEU A 23 2.95 -5.27 -23.48
C LEU A 23 2.15 -5.80 -22.27
N GLN A 24 2.51 -7.00 -21.85
CA GLN A 24 1.95 -7.61 -20.65
C GLN A 24 2.58 -6.86 -19.48
N THR A 25 1.79 -5.99 -18.85
CA THR A 25 2.17 -5.36 -17.59
C THR A 25 2.30 -6.44 -16.53
N GLY A 26 3.48 -6.57 -15.91
CA GLY A 26 3.74 -7.51 -14.85
C GLY A 26 3.06 -7.10 -13.54
N THR A 27 2.93 -8.05 -12.63
CA THR A 27 2.47 -7.79 -11.26
C THR A 27 3.51 -8.23 -10.25
N GLY A 28 3.59 -7.52 -9.12
CA GLY A 28 4.41 -7.87 -7.96
C GLY A 28 3.57 -7.85 -6.69
N LEU A 29 4.04 -8.52 -5.65
CA LEU A 29 3.35 -8.58 -4.37
C LEU A 29 3.73 -7.40 -3.49
N LEU A 30 2.73 -6.62 -3.04
CA LEU A 30 2.88 -5.69 -1.93
C LEU A 30 2.49 -6.39 -0.63
N VAL A 31 3.33 -6.28 0.40
CA VAL A 31 3.06 -6.70 1.77
C VAL A 31 3.12 -5.46 2.65
N LEU A 32 2.02 -5.15 3.34
CA LEU A 32 1.96 -4.10 4.35
C LEU A 32 1.96 -4.72 5.74
N LYS A 33 2.88 -4.27 6.57
CA LYS A 33 2.95 -4.59 7.99
C LYS A 33 2.66 -3.35 8.83
N ILE A 34 2.28 -3.55 10.08
CA ILE A 34 2.08 -2.50 11.07
C ILE A 34 2.99 -2.77 12.28
N SER A 35 3.56 -1.72 12.83
CA SER A 35 4.34 -1.72 14.07
C SER A 35 4.08 -0.44 14.86
N ASP A 36 4.58 -0.38 16.09
CA ASP A 36 4.58 0.85 16.89
C ASP A 36 5.97 1.10 17.48
N LYS A 37 6.34 2.35 17.51
CA LYS A 37 7.57 2.82 18.13
C LYS A 37 7.46 2.72 19.64
N THR A 38 8.48 2.18 20.26
CA THR A 38 8.56 2.09 21.73
C THR A 38 8.59 3.51 22.33
N GLY A 39 7.78 3.72 23.33
CA GLY A 39 7.65 4.98 24.04
C GLY A 39 7.44 4.80 25.54
N ASP A 40 7.34 5.91 26.30
CA ASP A 40 7.34 5.94 27.77
C ASP A 40 6.03 6.44 28.44
N LEU A 41 4.88 6.55 27.75
CA LEU A 41 3.62 6.97 28.37
C LEU A 41 3.01 5.87 29.26
N ASN A 42 2.20 6.27 30.19
CA ASN A 42 1.33 5.36 30.95
C ASN A 42 0.20 4.78 30.09
N ILE A 43 0.36 4.75 28.75
CA ILE A 43 -0.57 4.07 27.84
C ILE A 43 -0.28 2.57 27.90
N THR A 44 -1.20 1.83 28.47
CA THR A 44 -1.09 0.38 28.63
C THR A 44 -1.77 -0.39 27.50
N LYS A 45 -2.61 0.30 26.70
CA LYS A 45 -3.30 -0.25 25.53
C LYS A 45 -3.63 0.84 24.54
N ALA A 46 -3.49 0.55 23.23
CA ALA A 46 -3.81 1.48 22.16
C ALA A 46 -4.44 0.73 20.98
N ILE A 47 -5.77 0.65 21.02
CA ILE A 47 -6.55 -0.04 20.00
C ILE A 47 -6.82 0.91 18.85
N VAL A 48 -6.47 0.51 17.64
CA VAL A 48 -6.77 1.24 16.39
C VAL A 48 -7.51 0.32 15.43
N ASN A 49 -8.66 0.77 14.95
CA ASN A 49 -9.42 0.08 13.91
C ASN A 49 -9.15 0.73 12.55
N ILE A 50 -8.49 -0.03 11.66
CA ILE A 50 -8.19 0.36 10.28
C ILE A 50 -9.22 -0.32 9.37
N SER A 51 -10.06 0.47 8.71
CA SER A 51 -11.16 -0.06 7.88
C SER A 51 -10.78 -0.27 6.43
N GLN A 52 -9.77 0.46 5.93
CA GLN A 52 -9.38 0.41 4.53
C GLN A 52 -7.94 0.93 4.35
N VAL A 53 -7.23 0.37 3.38
CA VAL A 53 -5.95 0.88 2.92
C VAL A 53 -5.92 0.87 1.40
N GLU A 54 -5.52 2.00 0.81
CA GLU A 54 -5.35 2.18 -0.63
C GLU A 54 -3.94 2.69 -0.95
N VAL A 55 -3.44 2.33 -2.11
CA VAL A 55 -2.17 2.84 -2.64
C VAL A 55 -2.39 3.51 -3.99
N HIS A 56 -1.65 4.58 -4.25
CA HIS A 56 -1.76 5.36 -5.49
C HIS A 56 -0.61 5.05 -6.41
N ARG A 57 -0.91 4.47 -7.57
CA ARG A 57 0.03 4.29 -8.66
C ARG A 57 0.15 5.57 -9.47
N SER A 58 1.38 6.05 -9.66
CA SER A 58 1.66 7.19 -10.53
C SER A 58 1.42 6.84 -11.99
N ALA A 59 0.95 7.80 -12.78
CA ALA A 59 0.91 7.64 -14.24
C ALA A 59 2.34 7.45 -14.77
N ALA A 60 2.56 6.38 -15.52
CA ALA A 60 3.83 6.22 -16.24
C ALA A 60 3.88 7.16 -17.45
N VAL A 61 5.09 7.51 -17.88
CA VAL A 61 5.34 8.42 -19.01
C VAL A 61 4.71 7.91 -20.33
N ASN A 62 4.37 6.61 -20.38
CA ASN A 62 3.81 5.95 -21.57
C ASN A 62 2.42 5.35 -21.30
N ASN A 63 1.38 6.17 -21.16
CA ASN A 63 -0.04 5.78 -21.21
C ASN A 63 -0.66 4.94 -20.08
N THR A 64 -0.10 4.88 -18.90
CA THR A 64 -0.85 4.36 -17.75
C THR A 64 -1.54 5.51 -17.02
N THR A 65 -2.83 5.36 -16.72
CA THR A 65 -3.57 6.28 -15.87
C THR A 65 -3.11 6.13 -14.42
N ALA A 66 -3.05 7.26 -13.70
CA ALA A 66 -2.90 7.22 -12.25
C ALA A 66 -4.13 6.55 -11.63
N GLU A 67 -3.93 5.56 -10.78
CA GLU A 67 -5.02 4.76 -10.21
C GLU A 67 -4.81 4.53 -8.72
N TRP A 68 -5.93 4.42 -8.00
CA TRP A 68 -5.97 3.94 -6.62
C TRP A 68 -6.24 2.45 -6.62
N GLU A 69 -5.37 1.68 -5.96
CA GLU A 69 -5.52 0.25 -5.82
C GLU A 69 -5.75 -0.11 -4.34
N MET A 70 -6.74 -0.98 -4.10
CA MET A 70 -7.15 -1.40 -2.76
C MET A 70 -6.21 -2.48 -2.24
N VAL A 71 -5.70 -2.30 -1.01
CA VAL A 71 -4.87 -3.31 -0.32
C VAL A 71 -5.66 -3.98 0.80
N VAL A 72 -6.43 -3.20 1.55
CA VAL A 72 -7.28 -3.67 2.64
C VAL A 72 -8.67 -3.10 2.46
N ASN A 73 -9.68 -3.94 2.47
CA ASN A 73 -11.10 -3.59 2.32
C ASN A 73 -11.99 -4.09 3.48
N GLU A 74 -11.38 -4.69 4.48
CA GLU A 74 -12.06 -5.19 5.68
C GLU A 74 -11.46 -4.56 6.93
N SER A 75 -12.33 -4.21 7.89
CA SER A 75 -11.88 -3.61 9.14
C SER A 75 -11.04 -4.58 9.95
N GLN A 76 -9.86 -4.15 10.36
CA GLN A 76 -8.94 -4.87 11.23
C GLN A 76 -8.63 -4.01 12.45
N THR A 77 -8.42 -4.66 13.59
CA THR A 77 -8.15 -3.98 14.85
C THR A 77 -6.81 -4.43 15.40
N PHE A 78 -5.97 -3.47 15.75
CA PHE A 78 -4.62 -3.69 16.27
C PHE A 78 -4.46 -3.04 17.64
N ASP A 79 -3.75 -3.71 18.55
CA ASP A 79 -3.25 -3.10 19.77
C ASP A 79 -1.80 -2.67 19.53
N LEU A 80 -1.58 -1.39 19.25
CA LEU A 80 -0.28 -0.85 18.89
C LEU A 80 0.78 -1.07 19.99
N ILE A 81 0.39 -1.09 21.26
CA ILE A 81 1.33 -1.34 22.36
C ILE A 81 1.98 -2.73 22.27
N THR A 82 1.25 -3.72 21.73
CA THR A 82 1.80 -5.07 21.54
C THR A 82 2.76 -5.17 20.36
N LEU A 83 2.79 -4.15 19.49
CA LEU A 83 3.61 -4.10 18.27
C LEU A 83 4.90 -3.28 18.45
N GLN A 84 5.27 -2.99 19.68
CA GLN A 84 6.53 -2.31 20.03
C GLN A 84 7.72 -3.28 19.99
N ASN A 85 8.94 -2.73 20.07
CA ASN A 85 10.19 -3.51 20.10
C ASN A 85 10.41 -4.37 18.84
N ASN A 86 10.16 -3.80 17.66
CA ASN A 86 10.28 -4.45 16.35
C ASN A 86 9.31 -5.63 16.12
N ILE A 87 8.25 -5.71 16.90
CA ILE A 87 7.16 -6.66 16.62
C ILE A 87 6.30 -6.05 15.50
N THR A 88 5.99 -6.86 14.50
CA THR A 88 5.14 -6.45 13.37
C THR A 88 3.98 -7.41 13.20
N GLU A 89 2.85 -6.90 12.73
CA GLU A 89 1.68 -7.69 12.34
C GLU A 89 1.34 -7.41 10.87
N LEU A 90 0.75 -8.39 10.19
CA LEU A 90 0.33 -8.23 8.80
C LEU A 90 -0.92 -7.35 8.75
N LEU A 91 -0.83 -6.21 8.07
CA LEU A 91 -1.96 -5.34 7.79
C LEU A 91 -2.69 -5.78 6.51
N GLY A 92 -1.95 -6.19 5.47
CA GLY A 92 -2.53 -6.69 4.23
C GLY A 92 -1.49 -7.05 3.19
N SER A 93 -1.92 -7.80 2.18
CA SER A 93 -1.08 -8.13 1.03
C SER A 93 -1.93 -8.24 -0.23
N VAL A 94 -1.39 -7.77 -1.36
CA VAL A 94 -2.08 -7.77 -2.64
C VAL A 94 -1.09 -7.78 -3.80
N ASN A 95 -1.45 -8.45 -4.91
CA ASN A 95 -0.72 -8.31 -6.15
C ASN A 95 -1.11 -7.00 -6.85
N LEU A 96 -0.12 -6.15 -7.09
CA LEU A 96 -0.28 -4.86 -7.73
C LEU A 96 0.40 -4.86 -9.10
N THR A 97 -0.12 -4.04 -10.00
CA THR A 97 0.52 -3.78 -11.30
C THR A 97 1.90 -3.14 -11.09
N GLU A 98 2.87 -3.56 -11.88
CA GLU A 98 4.20 -2.93 -11.86
C GLU A 98 4.14 -1.42 -12.04
N GLY A 99 5.03 -0.70 -11.36
CA GLY A 99 5.08 0.75 -11.47
C GLY A 99 5.51 1.46 -10.19
N LEU A 100 5.60 2.79 -10.29
CA LEU A 100 5.90 3.67 -9.17
C LEU A 100 4.62 4.02 -8.43
N TYR A 101 4.61 3.78 -7.13
CA TYR A 101 3.56 4.19 -6.20
C TYR A 101 4.04 5.38 -5.38
N THR A 102 3.17 6.35 -5.13
CA THR A 102 3.56 7.65 -4.58
C THR A 102 2.80 8.05 -3.32
N GLN A 103 1.77 7.28 -2.95
CA GLN A 103 0.96 7.59 -1.78
C GLN A 103 0.30 6.33 -1.23
N ILE A 104 0.16 6.29 0.10
CA ILE A 104 -0.70 5.34 0.81
C ILE A 104 -1.78 6.13 1.53
N ARG A 105 -3.02 5.65 1.54
CA ARG A 105 -4.12 6.17 2.36
C ARG A 105 -4.59 5.10 3.33
N LEU A 106 -4.63 5.46 4.60
CA LEU A 106 -5.25 4.67 5.65
C LEU A 106 -6.57 5.32 6.07
N TYR A 107 -7.58 4.50 6.25
CA TYR A 107 -8.87 4.92 6.80
C TYR A 107 -9.02 4.34 8.21
N ILE A 108 -8.92 5.21 9.21
CA ILE A 108 -9.05 4.85 10.62
C ILE A 108 -10.46 5.16 11.08
N LYS A 109 -11.16 4.13 11.55
CA LYS A 109 -12.55 4.24 11.99
C LYS A 109 -12.65 4.61 13.46
N GLU A 110 -11.76 4.06 14.28
CA GLU A 110 -11.83 4.15 15.74
C GLU A 110 -10.42 4.08 16.34
N ALA A 111 -10.22 4.80 17.42
CA ALA A 111 -9.02 4.72 18.24
C ALA A 111 -9.41 4.82 19.72
N VAL A 112 -8.97 3.86 20.52
CA VAL A 112 -9.24 3.76 21.95
C VAL A 112 -7.92 3.54 22.69
N ILE A 113 -7.67 4.30 23.73
CA ILE A 113 -6.46 4.18 24.56
C ILE A 113 -6.82 3.84 26.01
N THR A 114 -5.93 3.16 26.70
CA THR A 114 -6.04 2.91 28.15
C THR A 114 -4.86 3.58 28.84
N ILE A 115 -5.15 4.51 29.74
CA ILE A 115 -4.18 5.23 30.57
C ILE A 115 -4.53 4.99 32.03
N ASP A 116 -3.58 4.54 32.83
CA ASP A 116 -3.75 4.27 34.27
C ASP A 116 -4.97 3.37 34.55
N GLY A 117 -5.26 2.42 33.64
CA GLY A 117 -6.37 1.48 33.75
C GLY A 117 -7.75 2.06 33.36
N VAL A 118 -7.81 3.32 32.89
CA VAL A 118 -9.03 3.97 32.41
C VAL A 118 -9.02 4.01 30.88
N GLU A 119 -10.12 3.60 30.27
CA GLU A 119 -10.30 3.58 28.82
C GLU A 119 -10.89 4.91 28.31
N TYR A 120 -10.34 5.39 27.21
CA TYR A 120 -10.75 6.65 26.56
C TYR A 120 -10.94 6.46 25.07
N ASP A 121 -12.12 6.84 24.58
CA ASP A 121 -12.35 6.99 23.14
C ASP A 121 -11.66 8.23 22.61
N CYS A 122 -10.79 8.07 21.64
CA CYS A 122 -10.07 9.19 21.03
C CYS A 122 -10.88 9.83 19.90
N LYS A 123 -10.98 11.15 19.92
CA LYS A 123 -11.49 11.88 18.75
C LYS A 123 -10.46 11.80 17.62
N ILE A 124 -10.91 11.40 16.42
CA ILE A 124 -10.09 11.36 15.21
C ILE A 124 -10.47 12.56 14.34
N PRO A 125 -9.61 13.59 14.19
CA PRO A 125 -9.94 14.79 13.41
C PRO A 125 -10.09 14.51 11.91
N SER A 126 -9.35 13.54 11.40
CA SER A 126 -9.43 13.07 10.02
C SER A 126 -9.39 11.56 9.98
N ASN A 127 -10.44 10.95 9.45
CA ASN A 127 -10.51 9.50 9.29
C ASN A 127 -9.62 8.98 8.16
N THR A 128 -9.08 9.88 7.32
CA THR A 128 -8.19 9.54 6.21
C THR A 128 -6.79 10.09 6.46
N ILE A 129 -5.83 9.21 6.63
CA ILE A 129 -4.44 9.53 6.81
C ILE A 129 -3.72 9.34 5.47
N LYS A 130 -3.08 10.40 4.99
CA LYS A 130 -2.35 10.41 3.71
C LYS A 130 -0.85 10.34 4.00
N LEU A 131 -0.22 9.26 3.58
CA LEU A 131 1.21 9.03 3.69
C LEU A 131 1.84 9.21 2.30
N ILE A 132 2.61 10.29 2.13
CA ILE A 132 3.35 10.54 0.90
C ILE A 132 4.65 9.76 0.97
N THR A 133 4.81 8.80 0.08
CA THR A 133 5.97 7.92 0.01
C THR A 133 6.15 7.43 -1.42
N GLN A 134 7.36 7.00 -1.78
CA GLN A 134 7.63 6.41 -3.08
C GLN A 134 8.15 4.98 -2.89
N PHE A 135 7.53 4.04 -3.57
CA PHE A 135 7.99 2.66 -3.65
C PHE A 135 7.70 2.08 -5.02
N GLN A 136 8.50 1.11 -5.42
CA GLN A 136 8.42 0.47 -6.74
C GLN A 136 7.83 -0.92 -6.60
N ILE A 137 6.83 -1.24 -7.41
CA ILE A 137 6.39 -2.63 -7.62
C ILE A 137 7.07 -3.14 -8.88
N THR A 138 7.80 -4.24 -8.75
CA THR A 138 8.47 -4.93 -9.85
C THR A 138 7.88 -6.31 -10.06
N PRO A 139 7.76 -6.78 -11.32
CA PRO A 139 7.18 -8.09 -11.61
C PRO A 139 7.87 -9.21 -10.83
N ASP A 140 7.06 -10.17 -10.39
CA ASP A 140 7.50 -11.39 -9.70
C ASP A 140 8.31 -11.17 -8.40
N ASN A 141 8.35 -9.93 -7.90
CA ASN A 141 9.02 -9.57 -6.65
C ASN A 141 8.04 -9.18 -5.56
N THR A 142 8.50 -9.28 -4.31
CA THR A 142 7.77 -8.80 -3.14
C THR A 142 8.36 -7.48 -2.67
N THR A 143 7.51 -6.48 -2.48
CA THR A 143 7.84 -5.21 -1.83
C THR A 143 7.17 -5.21 -0.46
N THR A 144 7.95 -5.09 0.60
CA THR A 144 7.45 -5.03 1.98
C THR A 144 7.59 -3.63 2.52
N LEU A 145 6.50 -3.08 3.06
CA LEU A 145 6.47 -1.80 3.75
C LEU A 145 5.92 -2.01 5.16
N THR A 146 6.59 -1.46 6.17
CA THR A 146 6.09 -1.41 7.54
C THR A 146 5.63 0.01 7.87
N LEU A 147 4.37 0.13 8.29
CA LEU A 147 3.77 1.36 8.79
C LEU A 147 4.04 1.41 10.29
N ASP A 148 5.09 2.15 10.67
CA ASP A 148 5.55 2.28 12.04
C ASP A 148 4.85 3.47 12.71
N PHE A 149 3.87 3.18 13.56
CA PHE A 149 3.14 4.19 14.30
C PHE A 149 4.01 4.74 15.43
N ASP A 150 3.79 5.99 15.78
CA ASP A 150 4.30 6.62 16.99
C ASP A 150 3.10 7.00 17.86
N ILE A 151 2.63 6.07 18.69
CA ILE A 151 1.44 6.28 19.53
C ILE A 151 1.63 7.45 20.49
N TRP A 152 2.87 7.72 20.91
CA TRP A 152 3.25 8.80 21.77
C TRP A 152 2.98 10.17 21.20
N GLU A 153 3.46 10.37 19.96
CA GLU A 153 3.28 11.60 19.24
C GLU A 153 1.90 11.69 18.58
N SER A 154 1.13 10.59 18.57
CA SER A 154 -0.21 10.52 17.97
C SER A 154 -1.33 10.88 18.92
N VAL A 155 -1.13 10.72 20.25
CA VAL A 155 -2.17 10.93 21.26
C VAL A 155 -1.96 12.27 21.95
N HIS A 156 -3.00 13.11 21.94
CA HIS A 156 -2.97 14.42 22.57
C HIS A 156 -4.13 14.59 23.55
N GLU A 157 -3.83 14.91 24.81
CA GLU A 157 -4.84 15.29 25.77
C GLU A 157 -5.41 16.68 25.41
N THR A 158 -6.73 16.82 25.44
CA THR A 158 -7.41 18.09 25.25
C THR A 158 -7.72 18.74 26.59
N SER A 159 -8.07 20.02 26.59
CA SER A 159 -8.32 20.84 27.81
C SER A 159 -9.44 20.34 28.75
N LYS A 160 -10.00 19.17 28.54
CA LYS A 160 -11.11 18.57 29.31
C LYS A 160 -10.89 17.11 29.69
N GLY A 161 -9.67 16.61 29.65
CA GLY A 161 -9.38 15.17 29.94
C GLY A 161 -9.92 14.22 28.87
N ASN A 162 -10.19 14.72 27.66
CA ASN A 162 -10.50 13.93 26.48
C ASN A 162 -9.24 13.81 25.61
N TYR A 163 -9.17 12.81 24.79
CA TYR A 163 -8.02 12.56 23.94
C TYR A 163 -8.35 12.69 22.45
N THR A 164 -7.36 13.12 21.69
CA THR A 164 -7.42 13.20 20.23
C THR A 164 -6.32 12.31 19.67
N PHE A 165 -6.66 11.51 18.67
CA PHE A 165 -5.73 10.66 17.95
C PHE A 165 -5.42 11.27 16.58
N GLN A 166 -4.19 11.73 16.39
CA GLN A 166 -3.66 12.25 15.13
C GLN A 166 -2.45 11.40 14.73
N PRO A 167 -2.65 10.33 13.96
CA PRO A 167 -1.61 9.36 13.70
C PRO A 167 -0.35 9.95 13.08
N ILE A 168 0.78 9.75 13.72
CA ILE A 168 2.11 9.96 13.17
C ILE A 168 2.67 8.59 12.80
N ILE A 169 2.98 8.42 11.51
CA ILE A 169 3.36 7.13 10.94
C ILE A 169 4.60 7.31 10.08
N LYS A 170 5.63 6.53 10.35
CA LYS A 170 6.82 6.40 9.52
C LYS A 170 6.68 5.17 8.63
N ILE A 171 7.09 5.28 7.36
CA ILE A 171 7.15 4.13 6.46
C ILE A 171 8.57 3.61 6.43
N ILE A 172 8.72 2.30 6.69
CA ILE A 172 9.97 1.58 6.61
C ILE A 172 9.84 0.60 5.43
N GLN A 173 10.77 0.71 4.49
CA GLN A 173 10.86 -0.21 3.35
C GLN A 173 11.95 -1.25 3.64
N GLU A 174 11.59 -2.53 3.53
CA GLU A 174 12.48 -3.69 3.73
C GLU A 174 13.03 -4.22 2.39
#